data_62b127149a4f02cf532c274136435a4a
#
_entry.id   62b127149a4f02cf532c274136435a4a
#
_cell.length_a   1.000
_cell.length_b   1.000
_cell.length_c   1.000
_cell.angle_alpha   90.00
_cell.angle_beta   90.00
_cell.angle_gamma   90.00
#
_symmetry.space_group_name_H-M   'P 1'
#
loop_
_entity.id
_entity.type
_entity.pdbx_description
1 polymer ?
#
loop_
_entity_poly.entity_id
_entity_poly.type
_entity_poly.pdbx_seq_one_letter_code
_entity_poly.pdbx_strand_id
1 'polypeptide(L)'
;MAKKTRKYPSQKRRKKRRRTRRSSKMPKGLLKTAIALAALFSAVFFGQWYYQELHRIAIADTANLETPSQDTQTFIQTIGEDARYIAAQNDLYASVMIAQAILESNSGQSALSQAPNYNFFGIKGDYNGKSVTMQTWEDDGNGNAYTIDAAFRSYDNPMESLEDYAQFLQKNIYAGVRKSNTNSYQGATAALTGVYATDTSYGAKLNQIIEEYHLTDYDTN
;
A
#
# COMPACT_ATOMS: atom_id res chain seq x y z
N MET A 1 -76.63 13.21 -46.21
CA MET A 1 -75.65 13.61 -45.18
C MET A 1 -74.80 12.40 -44.86
N ALA A 2 -73.53 12.35 -45.39
CA ALA A 2 -72.66 11.22 -45.24
C ALA A 2 -71.55 11.59 -44.22
N LYS A 3 -71.49 10.80 -43.11
CA LYS A 3 -70.46 10.96 -42.09
C LYS A 3 -69.14 10.29 -42.55
N LYS A 4 -68.06 11.12 -42.72
CA LYS A 4 -66.75 10.64 -42.96
C LYS A 4 -66.08 10.13 -41.65
N THR A 5 -65.75 8.87 -41.60
CA THR A 5 -65.00 8.24 -40.52
C THR A 5 -63.48 8.43 -40.81
N ARG A 6 -62.77 9.12 -39.93
CA ARG A 6 -61.30 9.25 -39.96
C ARG A 6 -60.65 7.98 -39.42
N LYS A 7 -59.83 7.28 -40.21
CA LYS A 7 -58.95 6.22 -39.80
C LYS A 7 -57.69 6.78 -39.18
N TYR A 8 -57.38 6.41 -37.94
CA TYR A 8 -56.09 6.70 -37.30
C TYR A 8 -55.04 5.65 -37.72
N PRO A 9 -53.76 6.04 -37.98
CA PRO A 9 -52.72 5.07 -38.30
C PRO A 9 -52.20 4.38 -37.03
N SER A 10 -51.99 3.07 -37.12
CA SER A 10 -51.50 2.22 -36.05
C SER A 10 -50.01 2.51 -35.76
N GLN A 11 -49.69 2.75 -34.49
CA GLN A 11 -48.31 2.89 -34.02
C GLN A 11 -47.60 1.53 -34.03
N LYS A 12 -46.53 1.42 -34.83
CA LYS A 12 -45.59 0.30 -34.80
C LYS A 12 -44.79 0.30 -33.50
N ARG A 13 -45.04 -0.69 -32.62
CA ARG A 13 -44.23 -0.96 -31.42
C ARG A 13 -42.80 -1.28 -31.80
N ARG A 14 -41.86 -0.35 -31.50
CA ARG A 14 -40.40 -0.60 -31.56
C ARG A 14 -40.01 -1.60 -30.46
N LYS A 15 -39.62 -2.82 -30.85
CA LYS A 15 -39.00 -3.81 -29.94
C LYS A 15 -37.68 -3.25 -29.43
N LYS A 16 -37.61 -2.90 -28.11
CA LYS A 16 -36.36 -2.62 -27.40
C LYS A 16 -35.51 -3.89 -27.38
N ARG A 17 -34.41 -3.91 -28.13
CA ARG A 17 -33.37 -4.94 -28.03
C ARG A 17 -32.73 -4.82 -26.63
N ARG A 18 -33.00 -5.79 -25.74
CA ARG A 18 -32.25 -5.97 -24.50
C ARG A 18 -30.78 -6.32 -24.87
N ARG A 19 -29.87 -5.38 -24.65
CA ARG A 19 -28.43 -5.65 -24.65
C ARG A 19 -28.13 -6.49 -23.41
N THR A 20 -27.92 -7.77 -23.58
CA THR A 20 -27.37 -8.64 -22.54
C THR A 20 -25.93 -8.18 -22.27
N ARG A 21 -25.70 -7.60 -21.10
CA ARG A 21 -24.37 -7.28 -20.57
C ARG A 21 -23.65 -8.63 -20.34
N ARG A 22 -22.79 -8.99 -21.26
CA ARG A 22 -21.89 -10.15 -21.12
C ARG A 22 -20.91 -9.79 -20.02
N SER A 23 -21.07 -10.34 -18.82
CA SER A 23 -20.08 -10.31 -17.74
C SER A 23 -18.88 -11.11 -18.23
N SER A 24 -17.82 -10.44 -18.66
CA SER A 24 -16.55 -11.09 -18.95
C SER A 24 -15.89 -11.40 -17.61
N LYS A 25 -16.00 -12.66 -17.18
CA LYS A 25 -15.17 -13.16 -16.06
C LYS A 25 -13.71 -13.07 -16.53
N MET A 26 -12.90 -12.26 -15.84
CA MET A 26 -11.46 -12.19 -16.11
C MET A 26 -10.84 -13.57 -15.94
N PRO A 27 -9.95 -14.01 -16.86
CA PRO A 27 -9.25 -15.27 -16.75
C PRO A 27 -8.36 -15.27 -15.51
N LYS A 28 -8.36 -16.38 -14.75
CA LYS A 28 -7.64 -16.55 -13.48
C LYS A 28 -6.12 -16.26 -13.56
N GLY A 29 -5.54 -16.25 -14.75
CA GLY A 29 -4.15 -15.86 -15.01
C GLY A 29 -3.91 -14.34 -14.87
N LEU A 30 -4.85 -13.51 -15.33
CA LEU A 30 -4.77 -12.05 -15.23
C LEU A 30 -4.86 -11.53 -13.77
N LEU A 31 -5.52 -12.29 -12.87
CA LEU A 31 -5.62 -11.92 -11.46
C LEU A 31 -4.29 -12.10 -10.72
N LYS A 32 -3.49 -13.11 -11.10
CA LYS A 32 -2.14 -13.34 -10.52
C LYS A 32 -1.14 -12.29 -10.99
N THR A 33 -1.22 -11.85 -12.24
CA THR A 33 -0.39 -10.77 -12.79
C THR A 33 -0.77 -9.40 -12.22
N ALA A 34 -2.05 -9.13 -11.97
CA ALA A 34 -2.48 -7.88 -11.34
C ALA A 34 -2.03 -7.74 -9.87
N ILE A 35 -1.94 -8.86 -9.13
CA ILE A 35 -1.44 -8.86 -7.74
C ILE A 35 0.09 -8.69 -7.71
N ALA A 36 0.82 -9.31 -8.65
CA ALA A 36 2.26 -9.13 -8.79
C ALA A 36 2.61 -7.69 -9.21
N LEU A 37 1.83 -7.08 -10.10
CA LEU A 37 2.02 -5.71 -10.56
C LEU A 37 1.73 -4.67 -9.47
N ALA A 38 0.80 -4.92 -8.55
CA ALA A 38 0.54 -4.01 -7.43
C ALA A 38 1.71 -3.93 -6.43
N ALA A 39 2.53 -4.99 -6.34
CA ALA A 39 3.74 -5.00 -5.52
C ALA A 39 4.94 -4.31 -6.19
N LEU A 40 5.02 -4.31 -7.54
CA LEU A 40 6.06 -3.60 -8.31
C LEU A 40 6.06 -2.08 -8.07
N PHE A 41 4.94 -1.55 -7.63
CA PHE A 41 4.66 -0.12 -7.64
C PHE A 41 5.24 0.66 -6.49
N SER A 42 5.22 0.10 -5.28
CA SER A 42 5.88 0.72 -4.13
C SER A 42 7.39 0.81 -4.37
N ALA A 43 8.00 -0.20 -4.98
CA ALA A 43 9.46 -0.28 -5.14
C ALA A 43 10.06 0.78 -6.08
N VAL A 44 9.40 1.16 -7.19
CA VAL A 44 9.98 2.13 -8.15
C VAL A 44 9.80 3.57 -7.67
N PHE A 45 8.65 3.92 -7.14
CA PHE A 45 8.41 5.26 -6.63
C PHE A 45 9.27 5.55 -5.39
N PHE A 46 9.36 4.58 -4.48
CA PHE A 46 10.20 4.68 -3.28
C PHE A 46 11.69 4.44 -3.59
N GLY A 47 12.02 3.65 -4.61
CA GLY A 47 13.39 3.48 -5.06
C GLY A 47 14.01 4.79 -5.56
N GLN A 48 13.27 5.58 -6.32
CA GLN A 48 13.73 6.87 -6.84
C GLN A 48 13.79 7.95 -5.74
N TRP A 49 12.79 7.97 -4.84
CA TRP A 49 12.81 8.83 -3.67
C TRP A 49 13.93 8.44 -2.71
N TYR A 50 14.10 7.14 -2.40
CA TYR A 50 15.17 6.63 -1.55
C TYR A 50 16.56 6.86 -2.16
N TYR A 51 16.70 6.74 -3.50
CA TYR A 51 17.94 7.09 -4.20
C TYR A 51 18.24 8.59 -4.08
N GLN A 52 17.23 9.44 -4.17
CA GLN A 52 17.40 10.87 -3.94
C GLN A 52 17.69 11.20 -2.47
N GLU A 53 17.08 10.48 -1.54
CA GLU A 53 17.33 10.65 -0.11
C GLU A 53 18.72 10.13 0.28
N LEU A 54 19.16 8.98 -0.25
CA LEU A 54 20.54 8.51 -0.09
C LEU A 54 21.57 9.50 -0.69
N HIS A 55 21.25 10.11 -1.84
CA HIS A 55 22.10 11.16 -2.39
C HIS A 55 22.08 12.44 -1.55
N ARG A 56 20.96 12.78 -0.95
CA ARG A 56 20.83 13.90 -0.02
C ARG A 56 21.61 13.62 1.28
N ILE A 57 21.49 12.41 1.81
CA ILE A 57 22.25 11.93 2.98
C ILE A 57 23.76 11.88 2.66
N ALA A 58 24.16 11.31 1.52
CA ALA A 58 25.57 11.23 1.12
C ALA A 58 26.23 12.62 0.89
N ILE A 59 25.46 13.63 0.52
CA ILE A 59 25.93 15.02 0.38
C ILE A 59 25.96 15.73 1.75
N ALA A 60 25.06 15.38 2.66
CA ALA A 60 25.04 15.89 4.03
C ALA A 60 26.13 15.24 4.90
N ASP A 61 26.56 14.02 4.59
CA ASP A 61 27.49 13.19 5.34
C ASP A 61 28.96 13.65 5.26
N THR A 62 29.29 14.67 4.47
CA THR A 62 30.62 15.32 4.57
C THR A 62 30.66 16.41 5.65
N ALA A 63 29.58 16.71 6.33
CA ALA A 63 29.48 17.82 7.27
C ALA A 63 28.97 17.50 8.68
N ASN A 64 28.38 16.31 8.94
CA ASN A 64 27.90 16.00 10.30
C ASN A 64 27.77 14.50 10.54
N LEU A 65 28.39 13.98 11.59
CA LEU A 65 28.22 12.63 12.12
C LEU A 65 26.76 12.43 12.59
N GLU A 66 26.03 11.63 11.84
CA GLU A 66 24.88 10.77 12.18
C GLU A 66 24.03 11.14 13.40
N THR A 67 23.10 12.05 13.24
CA THR A 67 21.88 12.03 14.05
C THR A 67 20.69 11.58 13.18
N PRO A 68 19.90 10.58 13.63
CA PRO A 68 18.68 10.16 12.93
C PRO A 68 17.76 11.35 12.65
N SER A 69 17.06 11.34 11.51
CA SER A 69 16.17 12.45 11.13
C SER A 69 15.17 12.77 12.23
N GLN A 70 15.11 14.03 12.64
CA GLN A 70 14.16 14.49 13.67
C GLN A 70 12.70 14.21 13.27
N ASP A 71 12.37 14.32 12.00
CA ASP A 71 11.01 14.06 11.50
C ASP A 71 10.64 12.59 11.63
N THR A 72 11.60 11.69 11.32
CA THR A 72 11.41 10.25 11.47
C THR A 72 11.28 9.87 12.94
N GLN A 73 12.08 10.44 13.83
CA GLN A 73 11.96 10.20 15.28
C GLN A 73 10.59 10.65 15.81
N THR A 74 10.10 11.80 15.39
CA THR A 74 8.76 12.29 15.76
C THR A 74 7.67 11.35 15.25
N PHE A 75 7.80 10.83 14.02
CA PHE A 75 6.87 9.86 13.49
C PHE A 75 6.88 8.54 14.28
N ILE A 76 8.06 8.01 14.62
CA ILE A 76 8.21 6.82 15.48
C ILE A 76 7.52 7.04 16.83
N GLN A 77 7.73 8.19 17.47
CA GLN A 77 7.08 8.53 18.75
C GLN A 77 5.54 8.55 18.62
N THR A 78 5.04 8.92 17.44
CA THR A 78 3.59 9.02 17.20
C THR A 78 2.94 7.64 17.06
N ILE A 79 3.61 6.68 16.39
CA ILE A 79 3.00 5.38 16.06
C ILE A 79 3.59 4.19 16.82
N GLY A 80 4.73 4.37 17.50
CA GLY A 80 5.55 3.27 17.99
C GLY A 80 4.85 2.41 19.04
N GLU A 81 4.19 3.01 20.03
CA GLU A 81 3.48 2.25 21.07
C GLU A 81 2.24 1.55 20.53
N ASP A 82 1.50 2.20 19.63
CA ASP A 82 0.37 1.56 18.95
C ASP A 82 0.86 0.38 18.08
N ALA A 83 1.96 0.53 17.38
CA ALA A 83 2.58 -0.53 16.60
C ALA A 83 3.05 -1.69 17.49
N ARG A 84 3.66 -1.42 18.66
CA ARG A 84 4.04 -2.41 19.67
C ARG A 84 2.83 -3.24 20.08
N TYR A 85 1.76 -2.55 20.49
CA TYR A 85 0.54 -3.18 20.96
C TYR A 85 -0.11 -4.06 19.88
N ILE A 86 -0.28 -3.53 18.67
CA ILE A 86 -0.92 -4.23 17.55
C ILE A 86 -0.06 -5.41 17.07
N ALA A 87 1.23 -5.22 16.92
CA ALA A 87 2.14 -6.27 16.48
C ALA A 87 2.16 -7.47 17.45
N ALA A 88 2.17 -7.21 18.78
CA ALA A 88 2.12 -8.25 19.81
C ALA A 88 0.86 -9.12 19.71
N GLN A 89 -0.29 -8.54 19.35
CA GLN A 89 -1.55 -9.26 19.20
C GLN A 89 -1.69 -10.02 17.88
N ASN A 90 -0.86 -9.70 16.89
CA ASN A 90 -0.96 -10.24 15.54
C ASN A 90 0.22 -11.11 15.12
N ASP A 91 1.06 -11.55 16.08
CA ASP A 91 2.24 -12.40 15.81
C ASP A 91 3.23 -11.73 14.84
N LEU A 92 3.43 -10.39 14.97
CA LEU A 92 4.29 -9.59 14.12
C LEU A 92 5.41 -8.92 14.92
N TYR A 93 6.49 -8.54 14.23
CA TYR A 93 7.53 -7.67 14.78
C TYR A 93 7.08 -6.22 14.67
N ALA A 94 7.04 -5.51 15.78
CA ALA A 94 6.73 -4.07 15.80
C ALA A 94 7.78 -3.26 15.05
N SER A 95 9.05 -3.64 15.20
CA SER A 95 10.17 -3.06 14.46
C SER A 95 9.97 -3.10 12.94
N VAL A 96 9.48 -4.23 12.42
CA VAL A 96 9.20 -4.40 10.98
C VAL A 96 8.01 -3.54 10.56
N MET A 97 6.94 -3.50 11.36
CA MET A 97 5.76 -2.66 11.09
C MET A 97 6.14 -1.18 11.04
N ILE A 98 6.91 -0.69 12.02
CA ILE A 98 7.35 0.71 12.08
C ILE A 98 8.28 1.02 10.90
N ALA A 99 9.24 0.16 10.59
CA ALA A 99 10.18 0.35 9.48
C ALA A 99 9.45 0.43 8.12
N GLN A 100 8.43 -0.43 7.90
CA GLN A 100 7.60 -0.33 6.69
C GLN A 100 6.79 0.98 6.67
N ALA A 101 6.19 1.37 7.79
CA ALA A 101 5.46 2.64 7.86
C ALA A 101 6.37 3.84 7.55
N ILE A 102 7.61 3.86 8.06
CA ILE A 102 8.61 4.89 7.73
C ILE A 102 8.90 4.90 6.24
N LEU A 103 9.22 3.73 5.67
CA LEU A 103 9.63 3.60 4.27
C LEU A 103 8.50 3.96 3.30
N GLU A 104 7.29 3.41 3.53
CA GLU A 104 6.14 3.54 2.63
C GLU A 104 5.49 4.93 2.68
N SER A 105 5.55 5.61 3.83
CA SER A 105 4.90 6.91 4.03
C SER A 105 5.84 8.11 3.97
N ASN A 106 7.14 7.90 3.74
CA ASN A 106 8.14 8.93 3.95
C ASN A 106 8.05 9.51 5.37
N SER A 107 8.14 8.66 6.38
CA SER A 107 8.01 9.07 7.79
C SER A 107 6.71 9.84 8.07
N GLY A 108 5.61 9.42 7.49
CA GLY A 108 4.30 10.06 7.64
C GLY A 108 4.10 11.36 6.87
N GLN A 109 5.05 11.75 5.99
CA GLN A 109 4.99 13.03 5.27
C GLN A 109 4.30 12.95 3.90
N SER A 110 4.03 11.74 3.38
CA SER A 110 3.34 11.59 2.11
C SER A 110 1.89 12.09 2.21
N ALA A 111 1.35 12.64 1.12
CA ALA A 111 -0.04 13.12 1.10
C ALA A 111 -1.06 12.03 1.46
N LEU A 112 -0.74 10.76 1.18
CA LEU A 112 -1.58 9.62 1.52
C LEU A 112 -1.54 9.28 3.02
N SER A 113 -0.42 9.53 3.68
CA SER A 113 -0.20 9.21 5.09
C SER A 113 -0.67 10.29 6.06
N GLN A 114 -0.91 11.50 5.58
CA GLN A 114 -1.40 12.60 6.39
C GLN A 114 -2.93 12.59 6.53
N ALA A 115 -3.44 13.39 7.48
CA ALA A 115 -4.87 13.65 7.57
C ALA A 115 -5.43 14.15 6.23
N PRO A 116 -6.61 13.72 5.81
CA PRO A 116 -7.54 12.85 6.53
C PRO A 116 -7.37 11.33 6.23
N ASN A 117 -6.31 10.90 5.55
CA ASN A 117 -6.23 9.55 4.99
C ASN A 117 -5.47 8.54 5.85
N TYR A 118 -4.42 8.95 6.55
CA TYR A 118 -3.58 8.14 7.46
C TYR A 118 -3.10 6.78 6.90
N ASN A 119 -2.99 6.60 5.59
CA ASN A 119 -2.54 5.35 4.98
C ASN A 119 -1.01 5.30 4.93
N PHE A 120 -0.41 4.72 5.97
CA PHE A 120 1.06 4.63 6.11
C PHE A 120 1.70 3.57 5.24
N PHE A 121 0.94 2.64 4.68
CA PHE A 121 1.47 1.47 3.98
C PHE A 121 1.13 1.45 2.49
N GLY A 122 0.50 2.48 1.96
CA GLY A 122 0.12 2.54 0.55
C GLY A 122 -0.88 1.45 0.13
N ILE A 123 -1.73 0.97 1.05
CA ILE A 123 -2.67 -0.12 0.76
C ILE A 123 -3.75 0.37 -0.19
N LYS A 124 -3.87 -0.31 -1.35
CA LYS A 124 -4.88 -0.01 -2.37
C LYS A 124 -6.25 -0.61 -2.03
N GLY A 125 -7.31 0.00 -2.58
CA GLY A 125 -8.70 -0.43 -2.42
C GLY A 125 -9.49 0.49 -1.50
N ASP A 126 -10.49 -0.07 -0.80
CA ASP A 126 -11.25 0.63 0.22
C ASP A 126 -11.10 -0.04 1.60
N TYR A 127 -11.35 0.74 2.65
CA TYR A 127 -11.46 0.29 4.03
C TYR A 127 -12.81 0.75 4.57
N ASN A 128 -13.73 -0.19 4.83
CA ASN A 128 -15.08 0.09 5.28
C ASN A 128 -15.84 1.11 4.41
N GLY A 129 -15.63 1.04 3.08
CA GLY A 129 -16.22 1.97 2.11
C GLY A 129 -15.49 3.31 1.98
N LYS A 130 -14.35 3.51 2.68
CA LYS A 130 -13.54 4.73 2.60
C LYS A 130 -12.32 4.52 1.72
N SER A 131 -12.15 5.39 0.75
CA SER A 131 -10.97 5.42 -0.11
C SER A 131 -10.72 6.82 -0.64
N VAL A 132 -9.47 7.08 -1.00
CA VAL A 132 -9.05 8.28 -1.72
C VAL A 132 -8.46 7.89 -3.06
N THR A 133 -8.81 8.62 -4.12
CA THR A 133 -8.21 8.41 -5.43
C THR A 133 -6.98 9.29 -5.55
N MET A 134 -5.84 8.68 -5.85
CA MET A 134 -4.58 9.37 -6.09
C MET A 134 -3.93 8.88 -7.37
N GLN A 135 -3.19 9.77 -8.02
CA GLN A 135 -2.35 9.39 -9.14
C GLN A 135 -1.18 8.55 -8.65
N THR A 136 -0.93 7.45 -9.35
CA THR A 136 0.19 6.57 -9.10
C THR A 136 0.82 6.17 -10.43
N TRP A 137 2.14 5.92 -10.40
CA TRP A 137 2.88 5.44 -11.55
C TRP A 137 2.75 3.93 -11.65
N GLU A 138 2.54 3.41 -12.87
CA GLU A 138 2.52 2.00 -13.18
C GLU A 138 3.60 1.70 -14.24
N ASP A 139 4.20 0.51 -14.17
CA ASP A 139 5.06 -0.02 -15.23
C ASP A 139 4.30 -1.12 -15.98
N ASP A 140 4.36 -1.11 -17.31
CA ASP A 140 3.69 -2.11 -18.16
C ASP A 140 4.40 -3.48 -18.18
N GLY A 141 5.46 -3.65 -17.39
CA GLY A 141 6.31 -4.83 -17.36
C GLY A 141 7.38 -4.86 -18.44
N ASN A 142 7.47 -3.80 -19.27
CA ASN A 142 8.46 -3.62 -20.32
C ASN A 142 9.37 -2.40 -20.06
N GLY A 143 9.25 -1.79 -18.88
CA GLY A 143 10.00 -0.61 -18.48
C GLY A 143 9.37 0.71 -18.95
N ASN A 144 8.12 0.71 -19.44
CA ASN A 144 7.40 1.95 -19.76
C ASN A 144 6.54 2.36 -18.56
N ALA A 145 6.91 3.46 -17.94
CA ALA A 145 6.14 4.02 -16.83
C ALA A 145 4.95 4.85 -17.35
N TYR A 146 3.78 4.68 -16.74
CA TYR A 146 2.58 5.47 -17.02
C TYR A 146 1.84 5.81 -15.73
N THR A 147 1.05 6.87 -15.74
CA THR A 147 0.29 7.31 -14.57
C THR A 147 -1.16 6.85 -14.68
N ILE A 148 -1.70 6.32 -13.58
CA ILE A 148 -3.13 6.00 -13.46
C ILE A 148 -3.70 6.60 -12.17
N ASP A 149 -5.02 6.77 -12.16
CA ASP A 149 -5.76 7.03 -10.93
C ASP A 149 -6.04 5.70 -10.24
N ALA A 150 -5.60 5.53 -8.99
CA ALA A 150 -5.86 4.36 -8.17
C ALA A 150 -6.55 4.74 -6.87
N ALA A 151 -7.47 3.87 -6.43
CA ALA A 151 -8.08 4.00 -5.11
C ALA A 151 -7.14 3.44 -4.05
N PHE A 152 -6.91 4.19 -2.98
CA PHE A 152 -6.17 3.81 -1.80
C PHE A 152 -7.08 3.84 -0.59
N ARG A 153 -6.87 2.96 0.37
CA ARG A 153 -7.61 2.95 1.63
C ARG A 153 -7.41 4.26 2.37
N SER A 154 -8.47 4.73 3.03
CA SER A 154 -8.44 5.90 3.88
C SER A 154 -8.98 5.53 5.26
N TYR A 155 -8.29 5.95 6.31
CA TYR A 155 -8.55 5.63 7.70
C TYR A 155 -8.88 6.89 8.48
N ASP A 156 -9.62 6.78 9.58
CA ASP A 156 -10.00 7.92 10.41
C ASP A 156 -8.87 8.38 11.34
N ASN A 157 -7.91 7.48 11.61
CA ASN A 157 -6.80 7.73 12.53
C ASN A 157 -5.62 6.80 12.23
N PRO A 158 -4.42 7.08 12.81
CA PRO A 158 -3.24 6.25 12.68
C PRO A 158 -3.41 4.79 13.10
N MET A 159 -4.15 4.53 14.19
CA MET A 159 -4.33 3.19 14.73
C MET A 159 -5.05 2.28 13.75
N GLU A 160 -6.12 2.74 13.06
CA GLU A 160 -6.83 1.96 12.04
C GLU A 160 -5.91 1.53 10.88
N SER A 161 -4.97 2.39 10.50
CA SER A 161 -3.97 2.06 9.47
C SER A 161 -3.06 0.90 9.91
N LEU A 162 -2.61 0.93 11.16
CA LEU A 162 -1.75 -0.14 11.73
C LEU A 162 -2.53 -1.44 11.92
N GLU A 163 -3.78 -1.38 12.38
CA GLU A 163 -4.65 -2.55 12.55
C GLU A 163 -4.96 -3.22 11.21
N ASP A 164 -5.35 -2.44 10.22
CA ASP A 164 -5.64 -2.98 8.88
C ASP A 164 -4.39 -3.57 8.22
N TYR A 165 -3.23 -2.94 8.39
CA TYR A 165 -1.96 -3.49 7.94
C TYR A 165 -1.66 -4.83 8.63
N ALA A 166 -1.84 -4.94 9.94
CA ALA A 166 -1.65 -6.19 10.66
C ALA A 166 -2.58 -7.29 10.11
N GLN A 167 -3.85 -6.99 9.85
CA GLN A 167 -4.80 -7.91 9.21
C GLN A 167 -4.41 -8.25 7.76
N PHE A 168 -3.89 -7.27 7.01
CA PHE A 168 -3.40 -7.49 5.65
C PHE A 168 -2.29 -8.55 5.61
N LEU A 169 -1.38 -8.55 6.59
CA LEU A 169 -0.30 -9.53 6.73
C LEU A 169 -0.75 -10.91 7.24
N GLN A 170 -2.01 -11.07 7.71
CA GLN A 170 -2.55 -12.39 8.04
C GLN A 170 -2.82 -13.27 6.81
N LYS A 171 -2.79 -12.73 5.60
CA LYS A 171 -2.93 -13.53 4.38
C LYS A 171 -1.80 -14.56 4.27
N ASN A 172 -2.14 -15.75 3.75
CA ASN A 172 -1.17 -16.86 3.65
C ASN A 172 0.10 -16.53 2.86
N ILE A 173 0.03 -15.60 1.91
CA ILE A 173 1.20 -15.17 1.14
C ILE A 173 2.27 -14.50 2.03
N TYR A 174 1.87 -13.94 3.18
CA TYR A 174 2.73 -13.29 4.16
C TYR A 174 3.04 -14.18 5.37
N ALA A 175 2.75 -15.48 5.31
CA ALA A 175 2.96 -16.37 6.46
C ALA A 175 4.40 -16.34 7.01
N GLY A 176 5.40 -16.14 6.12
CA GLY A 176 6.81 -16.03 6.50
C GLY A 176 7.18 -14.78 7.32
N VAL A 177 6.26 -13.79 7.44
CA VAL A 177 6.53 -12.54 8.18
C VAL A 177 6.22 -12.69 9.68
N ARG A 178 5.45 -13.71 10.08
CA ARG A 178 5.00 -13.89 11.46
C ARG A 178 6.14 -14.30 12.38
N LYS A 179 6.15 -13.81 13.61
CA LYS A 179 7.14 -14.19 14.65
C LYS A 179 7.20 -15.71 14.85
N SER A 180 6.06 -16.39 14.83
CA SER A 180 5.98 -17.86 14.95
C SER A 180 6.65 -18.63 13.80
N ASN A 181 6.88 -18.00 12.67
CA ASN A 181 7.47 -18.60 11.46
C ASN A 181 8.90 -18.09 11.17
N THR A 182 9.40 -17.15 11.95
CA THR A 182 10.75 -16.59 11.81
C THR A 182 11.42 -16.52 13.19
N ASN A 183 12.76 -16.60 13.20
CA ASN A 183 13.53 -16.50 14.46
C ASN A 183 14.01 -15.07 14.74
N SER A 184 13.77 -14.12 13.84
CA SER A 184 14.24 -12.74 13.96
C SER A 184 13.49 -11.81 13.00
N TYR A 185 13.56 -10.50 13.26
CA TYR A 185 13.02 -9.50 12.36
C TYR A 185 13.66 -9.57 10.97
N GLN A 186 14.94 -9.94 10.85
CA GLN A 186 15.60 -10.13 9.55
C GLN A 186 14.95 -11.25 8.72
N GLY A 187 14.49 -12.31 9.37
CA GLY A 187 13.71 -13.36 8.72
C GLY A 187 12.38 -12.82 8.18
N ALA A 188 11.72 -11.98 8.97
CA ALA A 188 10.45 -11.35 8.58
C ALA A 188 10.63 -10.37 7.41
N THR A 189 11.66 -9.51 7.46
CA THR A 189 11.96 -8.56 6.37
C THR A 189 12.37 -9.26 5.08
N ALA A 190 13.13 -10.35 5.18
CA ALA A 190 13.46 -11.20 4.04
C ALA A 190 12.21 -11.81 3.39
N ALA A 191 11.22 -12.26 4.21
CA ALA A 191 9.96 -12.82 3.71
C ALA A 191 9.05 -11.78 3.04
N LEU A 192 9.23 -10.49 3.31
CA LEU A 192 8.53 -9.41 2.60
C LEU A 192 9.12 -9.15 1.21
N THR A 193 10.41 -9.43 1.01
CA THR A 193 11.11 -9.21 -0.26
C THR A 193 10.55 -10.12 -1.35
N GLY A 194 10.16 -9.54 -2.48
CA GLY A 194 9.54 -10.25 -3.59
C GLY A 194 8.05 -10.60 -3.40
N VAL A 195 7.50 -10.35 -2.20
CA VAL A 195 6.09 -10.63 -1.85
C VAL A 195 5.32 -9.34 -1.58
N TYR A 196 5.84 -8.48 -0.72
CA TYR A 196 5.28 -7.16 -0.44
C TYR A 196 5.76 -6.12 -1.45
N ALA A 197 7.06 -6.10 -1.68
CA ALA A 197 7.72 -5.28 -2.69
C ALA A 197 8.59 -6.16 -3.60
N THR A 198 8.63 -5.84 -4.89
CA THR A 198 9.49 -6.55 -5.87
C THR A 198 10.94 -6.11 -5.85
N ASP A 199 11.24 -5.04 -5.15
CA ASP A 199 12.60 -4.57 -4.90
C ASP A 199 13.39 -5.64 -4.14
N THR A 200 14.43 -6.16 -4.76
CA THR A 200 15.29 -7.21 -4.18
C THR A 200 16.09 -6.72 -2.97
N SER A 201 16.23 -5.41 -2.78
CA SER A 201 16.88 -4.78 -1.64
C SER A 201 15.90 -4.39 -0.51
N TYR A 202 14.60 -4.69 -0.66
CA TYR A 202 13.55 -4.23 0.26
C TYR A 202 13.82 -4.64 1.72
N GLY A 203 14.11 -5.90 1.97
CA GLY A 203 14.42 -6.39 3.32
C GLY A 203 15.68 -5.73 3.91
N ALA A 204 16.72 -5.49 3.09
CA ALA A 204 17.92 -4.80 3.54
C ALA A 204 17.64 -3.34 3.94
N LYS A 205 16.80 -2.63 3.17
CA LYS A 205 16.34 -1.27 3.51
C LYS A 205 15.59 -1.22 4.84
N LEU A 206 14.69 -2.17 5.06
CA LEU A 206 13.97 -2.28 6.33
C LEU A 206 14.94 -2.57 7.49
N ASN A 207 15.89 -3.48 7.31
CA ASN A 207 16.88 -3.79 8.34
C ASN A 207 17.72 -2.55 8.69
N GLN A 208 18.15 -1.77 7.70
CA GLN A 208 18.88 -0.52 7.92
C GLN A 208 18.06 0.46 8.76
N ILE A 209 16.79 0.67 8.45
CA ILE A 209 15.89 1.55 9.22
C ILE A 209 15.73 1.01 10.66
N ILE A 210 15.53 -0.30 10.83
CA ILE A 210 15.39 -0.92 12.15
C ILE A 210 16.64 -0.68 13.01
N GLU A 211 17.81 -0.82 12.43
CA GLU A 211 19.09 -0.63 13.11
C GLU A 211 19.35 0.85 13.41
N GLU A 212 19.14 1.74 12.43
CA GLU A 212 19.36 3.18 12.55
C GLU A 212 18.52 3.81 13.67
N TYR A 213 17.24 3.40 13.79
CA TYR A 213 16.32 3.96 14.77
C TYR A 213 16.10 3.07 16.01
N HIS A 214 16.90 2.00 16.18
CA HIS A 214 16.81 1.06 17.31
C HIS A 214 15.38 0.49 17.53
N LEU A 215 14.67 0.18 16.42
CA LEU A 215 13.25 -0.18 16.47
C LEU A 215 12.99 -1.51 17.18
N THR A 216 14.00 -2.35 17.38
CA THR A 216 13.87 -3.61 18.15
C THR A 216 13.44 -3.39 19.60
N ASP A 217 13.58 -2.17 20.14
CA ASP A 217 13.08 -1.81 21.47
C ASP A 217 11.56 -1.90 21.55
N TYR A 218 10.87 -1.82 20.42
CA TYR A 218 9.41 -2.03 20.30
C TYR A 218 9.01 -3.49 20.18
N ASP A 219 9.93 -4.45 19.98
CA ASP A 219 9.63 -5.88 19.87
C ASP A 219 9.52 -6.61 21.21
N THR A 220 9.92 -5.95 22.30
CA THR A 220 9.81 -6.46 23.67
C THR A 220 8.45 -6.10 24.28
N ASN A 221 7.86 -7.07 25.01
CA ASN A 221 6.62 -6.87 25.76
C ASN A 221 6.87 -6.00 27.01
#